data_a21f49e55fe0f9f2385ad109b22f8713
#
_entry.id   a21f49e55fe0f9f2385ad109b22f8713
#
_cell.length_a   1.000
_cell.length_b   1.000
_cell.length_c   1.000
_cell.angle_alpha   90.00
_cell.angle_beta   90.00
_cell.angle_gamma   90.00
#
_symmetry.space_group_name_H-M   'P 1'
#
loop_
_entity.id
_entity.type
_entity.pdbx_description
1 polymer ?
#
loop_
_entity_poly.entity_id
_entity_poly.type
_entity_poly.pdbx_seq_one_letter_code
_entity_poly.pdbx_strand_id
1 'polypeptide(L)'
;AYLYRDGKLHQITEDQSMVGEMLRAGAITEEQARSHPYRNVITQAVGTEERLSPVVTRILKTPGDIWLLCSDGLTDMARDEEIAAVLADCQPAAAAEELVHLALQHGGTDNVSVLLLEVKA
;
A
#
# COMPACT_ATOMS: atom_id res chain seq x y z
N ALA A 1 1.33 2.43 -3.47
CA ALA A 1 0.58 1.88 -4.61
C ALA A 1 0.95 0.42 -4.83
N TYR A 2 -0.04 -0.39 -5.17
CA TYR A 2 0.10 -1.83 -5.39
C TYR A 2 -0.49 -2.21 -6.74
N LEU A 3 0.05 -3.26 -7.33
CA LEU A 3 -0.49 -3.91 -8.52
C LEU A 3 -0.88 -5.35 -8.16
N TYR A 4 -2.14 -5.67 -8.37
CA TYR A 4 -2.63 -7.05 -8.34
C TYR A 4 -2.69 -7.57 -9.78
N ARG A 5 -1.88 -8.59 -10.06
CA ARG A 5 -1.74 -9.23 -11.37
C ARG A 5 -1.49 -10.72 -11.18
N ASP A 6 -2.14 -11.55 -11.97
CA ASP A 6 -1.96 -13.01 -11.96
C ASP A 6 -2.09 -13.64 -10.56
N GLY A 7 -3.05 -13.16 -9.77
CA GLY A 7 -3.32 -13.65 -8.42
C GLY A 7 -2.33 -13.19 -7.35
N LYS A 8 -1.46 -12.23 -7.66
CA LYS A 8 -0.43 -11.72 -6.72
C LYS A 8 -0.51 -10.22 -6.55
N LEU A 9 -0.31 -9.78 -5.31
CA LEU A 9 -0.16 -8.37 -4.96
C LEU A 9 1.32 -8.00 -4.94
N HIS A 10 1.66 -6.89 -5.60
CA HIS A 10 3.02 -6.36 -5.66
C HIS A 10 3.01 -4.90 -5.23
N GLN A 11 3.76 -4.54 -4.21
CA GLN A 11 4.00 -3.14 -3.89
C GLN A 11 4.87 -2.51 -4.98
N ILE A 12 4.40 -1.43 -5.56
CA ILE A 12 5.05 -0.75 -6.68
C ILE A 12 5.83 0.49 -6.23
N THR A 13 5.29 1.20 -5.26
CA THR A 13 5.93 2.39 -4.69
C THR A 13 6.76 2.03 -3.47
N GLU A 14 7.83 2.76 -3.25
CA GLU A 14 8.63 2.70 -2.02
C GLU A 14 8.14 3.77 -1.06
N ASP A 15 7.93 3.38 0.19
CA ASP A 15 7.50 4.33 1.22
C ASP A 15 8.67 5.25 1.60
N GLN A 16 8.43 6.55 1.54
CA GLN A 16 9.39 7.58 1.95
C GLN A 16 9.31 7.74 3.49
N SER A 17 9.74 6.69 4.19
CA SER A 17 9.71 6.59 5.64
C SER A 17 11.04 6.07 6.18
N MET A 18 11.32 6.36 7.44
CA MET A 18 12.53 5.85 8.11
C MET A 18 12.58 4.31 8.06
N VAL A 19 11.45 3.67 8.31
CA VAL A 19 11.34 2.20 8.27
C VAL A 19 11.50 1.68 6.84
N GLY A 20 10.97 2.37 5.84
CA GLY A 20 11.17 2.04 4.43
C GLY A 20 12.65 2.08 4.03
N GLU A 21 13.40 3.07 4.49
CA GLU A 21 14.85 3.15 4.26
C GLU A 21 15.61 2.01 4.95
N MET A 22 15.24 1.67 6.19
CA MET A 22 15.84 0.54 6.92
C MET A 22 15.57 -0.80 6.24
N LEU A 23 14.38 -1.01 5.69
CA LEU A 23 14.02 -2.20 4.91
C LEU A 23 14.87 -2.31 3.64
N ARG A 24 14.98 -1.23 2.86
CA ARG A 24 15.80 -1.20 1.64
C ARG A 24 17.27 -1.44 1.93
N ALA A 25 17.76 -0.94 3.06
CA ALA A 25 19.14 -1.18 3.52
C ALA A 25 19.35 -2.61 4.07
N GLY A 26 18.31 -3.42 4.21
CA GLY A 26 18.38 -4.73 4.83
C GLY A 26 18.66 -4.72 6.32
N ALA A 27 18.47 -3.57 6.99
CA ALA A 27 18.74 -3.41 8.42
C ALA A 27 17.66 -4.04 9.30
N ILE A 28 16.44 -4.17 8.78
CA ILE A 28 15.29 -4.79 9.47
C ILE A 28 14.50 -5.66 8.50
N THR A 29 13.71 -6.59 9.04
CA THR A 29 12.74 -7.40 8.29
C THR A 29 11.39 -6.70 8.17
N GLU A 30 10.52 -7.16 7.29
CA GLU A 30 9.14 -6.65 7.16
C GLU A 30 8.35 -6.78 8.47
N GLU A 31 8.50 -7.89 9.18
CA GLU A 31 7.84 -8.09 10.47
C GLU A 31 8.33 -7.11 11.54
N GLN A 32 9.64 -6.83 11.55
CA GLN A 32 10.21 -5.81 12.44
C GLN A 32 9.74 -4.40 12.06
N ALA A 33 9.57 -4.13 10.77
CA ALA A 33 9.07 -2.85 10.28
C ALA A 33 7.65 -2.56 10.78
N ARG A 34 6.76 -3.55 10.76
CA ARG A 34 5.36 -3.41 11.19
C ARG A 34 5.22 -2.99 12.66
N SER A 35 6.10 -3.46 13.54
CA SER A 35 6.10 -3.16 14.97
C SER A 35 7.08 -2.06 15.37
N HIS A 36 7.78 -1.44 14.41
CA HIS A 36 8.84 -0.49 14.70
C HIS A 36 8.30 0.81 15.32
N PRO A 37 8.96 1.37 16.38
CA PRO A 37 8.52 2.60 17.02
C PRO A 37 8.43 3.80 16.06
N TYR A 38 9.27 3.83 15.03
CA TYR A 38 9.35 4.91 14.03
C TYR A 38 8.64 4.58 12.72
N ARG A 39 7.71 3.60 12.69
CA ARG A 39 7.00 3.20 11.47
C ARG A 39 6.21 4.34 10.80
N ASN A 40 5.77 5.33 11.60
CA ASN A 40 5.01 6.49 11.11
C ASN A 40 5.88 7.71 10.81
N VAL A 41 7.22 7.59 10.90
CA VAL A 41 8.13 8.71 10.62
C VAL A 41 8.43 8.76 9.13
N ILE A 42 7.92 9.79 8.47
CA ILE A 42 8.16 10.06 7.04
C ILE A 42 9.45 10.83 6.83
N THR A 43 10.16 10.55 5.73
CA THR A 43 11.43 11.20 5.37
C THR A 43 11.29 12.30 4.33
N GLN A 44 10.14 12.36 3.65
CA GLN A 44 9.80 13.46 2.73
C GLN A 44 8.33 13.85 2.86
N ALA A 45 8.07 15.15 2.87
CA ALA A 45 6.72 15.71 2.81
C ALA A 45 6.74 17.08 2.12
N VAL A 46 5.63 17.43 1.47
CA VAL A 46 5.47 18.74 0.84
C VAL A 46 5.51 19.83 1.92
N GLY A 47 6.41 20.79 1.77
CA GLY A 47 6.54 21.94 2.69
C GLY A 47 7.51 21.74 3.86
N THR A 48 8.13 20.58 4.00
CA THR A 48 9.16 20.34 5.04
C THR A 48 10.55 20.81 4.61
N GLU A 49 10.83 20.78 3.31
CA GLU A 49 12.10 21.22 2.71
C GLU A 49 11.85 22.02 1.44
N GLU A 50 12.85 22.83 1.02
CA GLU A 50 12.75 23.62 -0.21
C GLU A 50 12.67 22.76 -1.46
N ARG A 51 13.24 21.55 -1.42
CA ARG A 51 13.27 20.62 -2.55
C ARG A 51 12.78 19.25 -2.15
N LEU A 52 11.93 18.69 -3.00
CA LEU A 52 11.48 17.32 -2.91
C LEU A 52 12.16 16.48 -4.00
N SER A 53 12.38 15.22 -3.71
CA SER A 53 12.85 14.22 -4.67
C SER A 53 11.76 13.20 -4.93
N PRO A 54 10.75 13.52 -5.75
CA PRO A 54 9.65 12.60 -6.02
C PRO A 54 10.15 11.38 -6.79
N VAL A 55 9.66 10.21 -6.42
CA VAL A 55 9.93 8.96 -7.16
C VAL A 55 8.89 8.81 -8.25
N VAL A 56 9.33 8.59 -9.48
CA VAL A 56 8.47 8.34 -10.63
C VAL A 56 8.70 6.92 -11.12
N THR A 57 7.66 6.10 -11.05
CA THR A 57 7.69 4.72 -11.53
C THR A 57 6.78 4.56 -12.75
N ARG A 58 7.24 3.81 -13.76
CA ARG A 58 6.47 3.50 -14.96
C ARG A 58 6.31 1.99 -15.09
N ILE A 59 5.08 1.53 -15.18
CA ILE A 59 4.74 0.13 -15.34
C ILE A 59 3.85 -0.02 -16.57
N LEU A 60 4.11 -1.02 -17.39
CA LEU A 60 3.23 -1.37 -18.50
C LEU A 60 1.95 -1.98 -17.96
N LYS A 61 0.82 -1.38 -18.30
CA LYS A 61 -0.49 -1.91 -17.97
C LYS A 61 -0.84 -3.11 -18.83
N THR A 62 -1.53 -4.07 -18.25
CA THR A 62 -2.05 -5.26 -18.91
C THR A 62 -3.55 -5.36 -18.61
N PRO A 63 -4.40 -5.75 -19.58
CA PRO A 63 -5.81 -6.02 -19.29
C PRO A 63 -5.96 -7.04 -18.16
N GLY A 64 -6.84 -6.74 -17.20
CA GLY A 64 -7.03 -7.54 -15.99
C GLY A 64 -6.21 -7.08 -14.78
N ASP A 65 -5.30 -6.13 -14.94
CA ASP A 65 -4.63 -5.51 -13.81
C ASP A 65 -5.61 -4.78 -12.90
N ILE A 66 -5.43 -4.91 -11.59
CA ILE A 66 -6.07 -4.06 -10.60
C ILE A 66 -4.98 -3.28 -9.86
N TRP A 67 -5.07 -1.97 -9.94
CA TRP A 67 -4.21 -1.06 -9.20
C TRP A 67 -4.90 -0.64 -7.92
N LEU A 68 -4.21 -0.77 -6.80
CA LEU A 68 -4.64 -0.28 -5.49
C LEU A 68 -3.77 0.90 -5.09
N LEU A 69 -4.41 2.04 -4.82
CA LEU A 69 -3.80 3.16 -4.12
C LEU A 69 -4.48 3.28 -2.77
N CYS A 70 -3.71 3.31 -1.71
CA CYS A 70 -4.26 3.38 -0.36
C CYS A 70 -3.38 4.24 0.55
N SER A 71 -4.00 4.70 1.65
CA SER A 71 -3.26 5.23 2.80
C SER A 71 -2.70 4.10 3.66
N ASP A 72 -1.77 4.43 4.56
CA ASP A 72 -1.21 3.52 5.55
C ASP A 72 -2.27 2.94 6.52
N GLY A 73 -3.38 3.66 6.71
CA GLY A 73 -4.52 3.14 7.47
C GLY A 73 -5.07 1.80 6.98
N LEU A 74 -4.84 1.41 5.71
CA LEU A 74 -5.12 0.06 5.23
C LEU A 74 -3.97 -0.89 5.57
N THR A 75 -2.75 -0.56 5.18
CA THR A 75 -1.60 -1.46 5.24
C THR A 75 -1.04 -1.67 6.64
N ASP A 76 -1.29 -0.75 7.56
CA ASP A 76 -1.02 -0.94 8.99
C ASP A 76 -1.95 -1.98 9.62
N MET A 77 -3.17 -2.12 9.10
CA MET A 77 -4.20 -3.01 9.63
C MET A 77 -4.30 -4.34 8.90
N ALA A 78 -4.08 -4.36 7.58
CA ALA A 78 -4.22 -5.55 6.75
C ALA A 78 -2.87 -6.00 6.17
N ARG A 79 -2.66 -7.31 6.09
CA ARG A 79 -1.49 -7.90 5.43
C ARG A 79 -1.72 -8.01 3.93
N ASP A 80 -0.65 -8.08 3.16
CA ASP A 80 -0.70 -8.17 1.71
C ASP A 80 -1.51 -9.40 1.23
N GLU A 81 -1.43 -10.51 1.96
CA GLU A 81 -2.19 -11.74 1.65
C GLU A 81 -3.70 -11.54 1.83
N GLU A 82 -4.11 -10.77 2.85
CA GLU A 82 -5.51 -10.46 3.11
C GLU A 82 -6.07 -9.50 2.05
N ILE A 83 -5.28 -8.49 1.68
CA ILE A 83 -5.61 -7.56 0.59
C ILE A 83 -5.74 -8.33 -0.73
N ALA A 84 -4.78 -9.21 -1.03
CA ALA A 84 -4.81 -10.03 -2.24
C ALA A 84 -6.05 -10.94 -2.29
N ALA A 85 -6.45 -11.53 -1.16
CA ALA A 85 -7.65 -12.36 -1.08
C ALA A 85 -8.93 -11.58 -1.39
N VAL A 86 -9.07 -10.37 -0.85
CA VAL A 86 -10.22 -9.49 -1.17
C VAL A 86 -10.26 -9.14 -2.65
N LEU A 87 -9.10 -8.81 -3.25
CA LEU A 87 -9.01 -8.48 -4.68
C LEU A 87 -9.27 -9.68 -5.60
N ALA A 88 -9.02 -10.91 -5.12
CA ALA A 88 -9.32 -12.14 -5.85
C ALA A 88 -10.82 -12.47 -5.86
N ASP A 89 -11.49 -12.24 -4.73
CA ASP A 89 -12.85 -12.74 -4.49
C ASP A 89 -13.93 -11.71 -4.85
N CYS A 90 -13.58 -10.42 -4.91
CA CYS A 90 -14.55 -9.34 -5.09
C CYS A 90 -14.38 -8.61 -6.42
N GLN A 91 -15.50 -8.11 -6.97
CA GLN A 91 -15.45 -7.12 -8.04
C GLN A 91 -14.84 -5.80 -7.50
N PRO A 92 -14.13 -5.01 -8.32
CA PRO A 92 -13.38 -3.85 -7.84
C PRO A 92 -14.17 -2.86 -6.99
N ALA A 93 -15.44 -2.58 -7.34
CA ALA A 93 -16.27 -1.68 -6.56
C ALA A 93 -16.56 -2.22 -5.15
N ALA A 94 -16.91 -3.50 -5.04
CA ALA A 94 -17.15 -4.16 -3.75
C ALA A 94 -15.83 -4.36 -2.98
N ALA A 95 -14.74 -4.65 -3.68
CA ALA A 95 -13.42 -4.82 -3.07
C ALA A 95 -12.95 -3.56 -2.34
N ALA A 96 -13.22 -2.37 -2.88
CA ALA A 96 -12.83 -1.12 -2.22
C ALA A 96 -13.53 -0.95 -0.87
N GLU A 97 -14.81 -1.24 -0.78
CA GLU A 97 -15.57 -1.20 0.48
C GLU A 97 -15.09 -2.28 1.45
N GLU A 98 -14.84 -3.49 0.95
CA GLU A 98 -14.39 -4.62 1.77
C GLU A 98 -13.00 -4.37 2.37
N LEU A 99 -12.08 -3.75 1.62
CA LEU A 99 -10.75 -3.36 2.13
C LEU A 99 -10.86 -2.33 3.26
N VAL A 100 -11.75 -1.36 3.15
CA VAL A 100 -12.00 -0.40 4.25
C VAL A 100 -12.58 -1.13 5.47
N HIS A 101 -13.56 -2.03 5.26
CA HIS A 101 -14.14 -2.85 6.33
C HIS A 101 -13.09 -3.71 7.01
N LEU A 102 -12.21 -4.36 6.26
CA LEU A 102 -11.12 -5.18 6.78
C LEU A 102 -10.22 -4.37 7.73
N ALA A 103 -9.81 -3.17 7.32
CA ALA A 103 -9.02 -2.29 8.16
C ALA A 103 -9.74 -1.89 9.45
N LEU A 104 -11.03 -1.59 9.36
CA LEU A 104 -11.85 -1.24 10.53
C LEU A 104 -12.04 -2.42 11.49
N GLN A 105 -12.24 -3.63 10.97
CA GLN A 105 -12.34 -4.86 11.77
C GLN A 105 -11.06 -5.18 12.54
N HIS A 106 -9.90 -4.84 11.95
CA HIS A 106 -8.59 -5.02 12.59
C HIS A 106 -8.20 -3.88 13.54
N GLY A 107 -9.13 -2.96 13.81
CA GLY A 107 -8.96 -1.93 14.81
C GLY A 107 -9.13 -0.49 14.33
N GLY A 108 -8.92 -0.22 13.03
CA GLY A 108 -9.18 1.09 12.42
C GLY A 108 -8.48 2.24 13.15
N THR A 109 -7.19 2.13 13.37
CA THR A 109 -6.43 3.09 14.21
C THR A 109 -6.17 4.42 13.54
N ASP A 110 -6.40 4.52 12.22
CA ASP A 110 -6.21 5.73 11.43
C ASP A 110 -7.28 5.86 10.34
N ASN A 111 -7.29 6.99 9.65
CA ASN A 111 -8.10 7.20 8.46
C ASN A 111 -7.70 6.21 7.36
N VAL A 112 -8.67 5.59 6.72
CA VAL A 112 -8.47 4.63 5.64
C VAL A 112 -8.99 5.20 4.33
N SER A 113 -8.13 5.29 3.34
CA SER A 113 -8.49 5.66 1.97
C SER A 113 -8.08 4.56 1.01
N VAL A 114 -8.99 4.15 0.15
CA VAL A 114 -8.78 3.10 -0.86
C VAL A 114 -9.30 3.57 -2.20
N LEU A 115 -8.49 3.40 -3.23
CA LEU A 115 -8.88 3.62 -4.62
C LEU A 115 -8.42 2.43 -5.45
N LEU A 116 -9.33 1.85 -6.21
CA LEU A 116 -9.06 0.74 -7.13
C LEU A 116 -9.26 1.18 -8.58
N LEU A 117 -8.32 0.81 -9.44
CA LEU A 117 -8.36 1.04 -10.88
C LEU A 117 -8.22 -0.31 -11.60
N GLU A 118 -9.24 -0.71 -12.34
CA GLU A 118 -9.21 -1.90 -13.20
C GLU A 118 -8.80 -1.52 -14.62
N VAL A 119 -7.84 -2.23 -15.17
CA VAL A 119 -7.46 -2.09 -16.59
C VAL A 119 -8.34 -3.03 -17.42
N LYS A 120 -9.26 -2.44 -18.15
CA LYS A 120 -10.12 -3.17 -19.11
C LYS A 120 -9.44 -3.33 -20.46
N ALA A 121 -9.90 -4.35 -21.18
CA ALA A 121 -9.45 -4.60 -22.54
C ALA A 121 -9.88 -3.47 -23.49
#